data_6e72636b8d5b1a0e0226a61523e38114
#
_entry.id   6e72636b8d5b1a0e0226a61523e38114
#
_cell.length_a   1.000
_cell.length_b   1.000
_cell.length_c   1.000
_cell.angle_alpha   90.00
_cell.angle_beta   90.00
_cell.angle_gamma   90.00
#
_symmetry.space_group_name_H-M   'P 1'
#
loop_
_entity.id
_entity.type
_entity.pdbx_description
1 polymer ?
#
loop_
_entity_poly.entity_id
_entity_poly.type
_entity_poly.pdbx_seq_one_letter_code
_entity_poly.pdbx_strand_id
1 'polypeptide(L)'
;MHASNRLPKTMETILTGHKPTKILCCTFGDTDTSWFFSYRVRSPGNSETVMVRWGSGVPSTLVTWLLDPSTKKLRRDPMSLRVVLGPAESYVAWDPKSYRWAVPEALQTWMTAHGCQREPPRAIALGKGGEYFVRAKSGGYTYRSSSLRMVEEGGRSWKGVHVSVISGCLE
;
A
#
# COMPACT_ATOMS: atom_id res chain seq x y z
N MET A 1 13.30 0.43 21.51
CA MET A 1 13.96 0.45 20.18
C MET A 1 13.38 1.63 19.41
N HIS A 2 14.19 2.66 19.15
CA HIS A 2 13.77 3.78 18.31
C HIS A 2 13.72 3.27 16.86
N ALA A 3 12.52 3.26 16.27
CA ALA A 3 12.40 3.08 14.84
C ALA A 3 13.16 4.23 14.16
N SER A 4 14.14 3.90 13.35
CA SER A 4 14.87 4.88 12.55
C SER A 4 13.85 5.54 11.60
N ASN A 5 13.61 6.84 11.76
CA ASN A 5 12.76 7.63 10.84
C ASN A 5 13.44 7.89 9.48
N ARG A 6 14.42 7.05 9.11
CA ARG A 6 15.15 7.20 7.85
C ARG A 6 14.52 6.30 6.78
N LEU A 7 14.39 6.87 5.60
CA LEU A 7 14.02 6.09 4.41
C LEU A 7 15.09 5.01 4.13
N PRO A 8 14.71 3.85 3.59
CA PRO A 8 15.68 2.89 3.09
C PRO A 8 16.65 3.56 2.12
N LYS A 9 17.94 3.30 2.26
CA LYS A 9 18.99 3.90 1.40
C LYS A 9 18.71 3.78 -0.10
N THR A 10 18.14 2.65 -0.52
CA THR A 10 17.74 2.43 -1.91
C THR A 10 16.66 3.42 -2.34
N MET A 11 15.70 3.75 -1.49
CA MET A 11 14.69 4.77 -1.79
C MET A 11 15.28 6.17 -1.83
N GLU A 12 16.19 6.51 -0.93
CA GLU A 12 16.90 7.79 -0.98
C GLU A 12 17.64 7.94 -2.31
N THR A 13 18.32 6.88 -2.78
CA THR A 13 18.99 6.86 -4.08
C THR A 13 18.01 7.06 -5.23
N ILE A 14 16.85 6.42 -5.19
CA ILE A 14 15.81 6.58 -6.21
C ILE A 14 15.27 8.02 -6.22
N LEU A 15 14.97 8.58 -5.06
CA LEU A 15 14.42 9.93 -4.94
C LEU A 15 15.41 11.01 -5.41
N THR A 16 16.69 10.86 -5.07
CA THR A 16 17.73 11.80 -5.48
C THR A 16 18.16 11.66 -6.92
N GLY A 17 18.26 10.42 -7.42
CA GLY A 17 18.71 10.11 -8.77
C GLY A 17 17.63 10.35 -9.84
N HIS A 18 16.41 9.93 -9.59
CA HIS A 18 15.32 10.00 -10.59
C HIS A 18 14.49 11.29 -10.50
N LYS A 19 14.55 12.03 -9.40
CA LYS A 19 13.79 13.27 -9.16
C LYS A 19 12.31 13.14 -9.56
N PRO A 20 11.52 12.31 -8.85
CA PRO A 20 10.13 12.06 -9.20
C PRO A 20 9.32 13.36 -9.30
N THR A 21 8.51 13.50 -10.33
CA THR A 21 7.58 14.62 -10.49
C THR A 21 6.28 14.40 -9.71
N LYS A 22 5.91 13.13 -9.50
CA LYS A 22 4.72 12.73 -8.71
C LYS A 22 4.92 11.34 -8.13
N ILE A 23 4.62 11.19 -6.84
CA ILE A 23 4.49 9.88 -6.19
C ILE A 23 3.05 9.39 -6.40
N LEU A 24 2.89 8.17 -6.90
CA LEU A 24 1.60 7.55 -7.16
C LEU A 24 1.20 6.58 -6.05
N CYS A 25 2.18 5.80 -5.55
CA CYS A 25 1.99 4.89 -4.43
C CYS A 25 3.33 4.74 -3.70
N CYS A 26 3.28 4.79 -2.37
CA CYS A 26 4.43 4.52 -1.52
C CYS A 26 3.94 3.78 -0.28
N THR A 27 4.51 2.65 0.03
CA THR A 27 4.16 1.87 1.21
C THR A 27 5.37 1.10 1.74
N PHE A 28 5.33 0.84 3.04
CA PHE A 28 6.38 0.11 3.75
C PHE A 28 5.75 -1.07 4.49
N GLY A 29 6.46 -2.19 4.53
CA GLY A 29 6.18 -3.30 5.41
C GLY A 29 6.92 -3.16 6.74
N ASP A 30 7.21 -4.29 7.37
CA ASP A 30 7.81 -4.36 8.71
C ASP A 30 9.34 -4.41 8.71
N THR A 31 9.97 -4.48 7.55
CA THR A 31 11.44 -4.50 7.39
C THR A 31 11.93 -3.38 6.48
N ASP A 32 13.18 -2.99 6.62
CA ASP A 32 13.82 -1.96 5.78
C ASP A 32 13.89 -2.35 4.29
N THR A 33 13.71 -3.63 3.97
CA THR A 33 13.69 -4.15 2.61
C THR A 33 12.27 -4.35 2.07
N SER A 34 11.25 -4.23 2.92
CA SER A 34 9.84 -4.39 2.55
C SER A 34 9.22 -3.02 2.23
N TRP A 35 9.31 -2.61 0.99
CA TRP A 35 8.74 -1.37 0.49
C TRP A 35 8.31 -1.50 -0.96
N PHE A 36 7.31 -0.72 -1.34
CA PHE A 36 6.83 -0.60 -2.72
C PHE A 36 6.67 0.88 -3.06
N PHE A 37 7.11 1.26 -4.26
CA PHE A 37 7.13 2.64 -4.71
C PHE A 37 6.79 2.75 -6.19
N SER A 38 5.77 3.52 -6.53
CA SER A 38 5.47 3.90 -7.90
C SER A 38 5.41 5.41 -8.04
N TYR A 39 6.01 5.93 -9.10
CA TYR A 39 6.20 7.36 -9.28
C TYR A 39 6.37 7.74 -10.75
N ARG A 40 6.09 8.99 -11.07
CA ARG A 40 6.36 9.56 -12.38
C ARG A 40 7.74 10.22 -12.42
N VAL A 41 8.38 10.10 -13.56
CA VAL A 41 9.60 10.84 -13.90
C VAL A 41 9.40 11.51 -15.23
N ARG A 42 10.05 12.66 -15.41
CA ARG A 42 10.13 13.33 -16.69
C ARG A 42 11.36 12.82 -17.44
N SER A 43 11.14 12.26 -18.61
CA SER A 43 12.20 11.81 -19.51
C SER A 43 12.77 12.97 -20.34
N PRO A 44 13.99 12.84 -20.87
CA PRO A 44 14.48 13.75 -21.91
C PRO A 44 13.45 13.83 -23.05
N GLY A 45 13.09 15.05 -23.47
CA GLY A 45 12.02 15.26 -24.47
C GLY A 45 10.64 15.51 -23.86
N ASN A 46 10.56 15.74 -22.55
CA ASN A 46 9.36 16.18 -21.83
C ASN A 46 8.22 15.15 -21.71
N SER A 47 8.45 13.89 -22.08
CA SER A 47 7.50 12.79 -21.85
C SER A 47 7.53 12.33 -20.40
N GLU A 48 6.36 11.97 -19.85
CA GLU A 48 6.26 11.39 -18.52
C GLU A 48 6.25 9.85 -18.59
N THR A 49 7.07 9.23 -17.77
CA THR A 49 7.14 7.76 -17.63
C THR A 49 6.83 7.38 -16.20
N VAL A 50 6.06 6.31 -16.01
CA VAL A 50 5.82 5.74 -14.68
C VAL A 50 6.82 4.64 -14.38
N MET A 51 7.48 4.78 -13.26
CA MET A 51 8.41 3.80 -12.72
C MET A 51 7.79 3.07 -11.54
N VAL A 52 8.05 1.76 -11.46
CA VAL A 52 7.65 0.93 -10.32
C VAL A 52 8.90 0.25 -9.77
N ARG A 53 9.08 0.31 -8.46
CA ARG A 53 10.20 -0.29 -7.74
C ARG A 53 9.70 -0.91 -6.44
N TRP A 54 10.39 -1.94 -5.99
CA TRP A 54 10.13 -2.56 -4.70
C TRP A 54 11.39 -3.17 -4.11
N GLY A 55 11.40 -3.34 -2.81
CA GLY A 55 12.48 -3.98 -2.08
C GLY A 55 12.41 -5.50 -2.09
N SER A 56 13.48 -6.15 -1.72
CA SER A 56 13.60 -7.62 -1.68
C SER A 56 12.71 -8.28 -0.62
N GLY A 57 12.24 -7.53 0.38
CA GLY A 57 11.32 -8.02 1.42
C GLY A 57 9.84 -7.93 1.05
N VAL A 58 9.51 -7.61 -0.21
CA VAL A 58 8.12 -7.67 -0.69
C VAL A 58 7.70 -9.14 -0.88
N PRO A 59 6.50 -9.55 -0.42
CA PRO A 59 6.04 -10.92 -0.52
C PRO A 59 6.11 -11.49 -1.94
N SER A 60 6.65 -12.71 -2.07
CA SER A 60 6.84 -13.37 -3.37
C SER A 60 5.51 -13.58 -4.13
N THR A 61 4.42 -13.81 -3.41
CA THR A 61 3.08 -13.92 -3.97
C THR A 61 2.58 -12.62 -4.59
N LEU A 62 2.96 -11.46 -4.01
CA LEU A 62 2.69 -10.15 -4.59
C LEU A 62 3.55 -9.93 -5.84
N VAL A 63 4.85 -10.25 -5.78
CA VAL A 63 5.76 -10.12 -6.94
C VAL A 63 5.27 -10.98 -8.12
N THR A 64 4.85 -12.21 -7.86
CA THR A 64 4.25 -13.10 -8.87
C THR A 64 2.98 -12.51 -9.49
N TRP A 65 2.16 -11.82 -8.70
CA TRP A 65 0.96 -11.15 -9.21
C TRP A 65 1.29 -9.90 -10.03
N LEU A 66 2.35 -9.18 -9.68
CA LEU A 66 2.79 -7.97 -10.39
C LEU A 66 3.41 -8.28 -11.74
N LEU A 67 4.18 -9.37 -11.86
CA LEU A 67 5.00 -9.67 -13.03
C LEU A 67 4.35 -10.72 -13.94
N ASP A 68 4.61 -10.56 -15.21
CA ASP A 68 4.40 -11.62 -16.20
C ASP A 68 5.43 -12.74 -15.97
N PRO A 69 4.99 -14.01 -15.85
CA PRO A 69 5.89 -15.10 -15.50
C PRO A 69 6.95 -15.39 -16.55
N SER A 70 6.66 -15.11 -17.83
CA SER A 70 7.56 -15.39 -18.96
C SER A 70 8.51 -14.24 -19.23
N THR A 71 8.00 -13.01 -19.27
CA THR A 71 8.79 -11.83 -19.65
C THR A 71 9.43 -11.11 -18.47
N LYS A 72 8.98 -11.42 -17.23
CA LYS A 72 9.35 -10.70 -16.00
C LYS A 72 9.05 -9.20 -16.04
N LYS A 73 8.24 -8.76 -16.99
CA LYS A 73 7.78 -7.37 -17.07
C LYS A 73 6.55 -7.15 -16.20
N LEU A 74 6.35 -5.92 -15.77
CA LEU A 74 5.16 -5.53 -15.03
C LEU A 74 3.92 -5.73 -15.93
N ARG A 75 2.98 -6.56 -15.48
CA ARG A 75 1.73 -6.87 -16.18
C ARG A 75 0.55 -6.01 -15.73
N ARG A 76 0.77 -5.16 -14.74
CA ARG A 76 -0.23 -4.27 -14.16
C ARG A 76 -0.07 -2.87 -14.72
N ASP A 77 -1.17 -2.14 -14.79
CA ASP A 77 -1.10 -0.73 -15.16
C ASP A 77 -0.44 0.08 -14.02
N PRO A 78 0.77 0.61 -14.22
CA PRO A 78 1.51 1.29 -13.17
C PRO A 78 0.85 2.59 -12.71
N MET A 79 -0.03 3.18 -13.51
CA MET A 79 -0.72 4.43 -13.17
C MET A 79 -1.79 4.23 -12.10
N SER A 80 -2.50 3.12 -12.20
CA SER A 80 -3.65 2.80 -11.34
C SER A 80 -3.32 1.77 -10.25
N LEU A 81 -2.13 1.15 -10.33
CA LEU A 81 -1.68 0.17 -9.36
C LEU A 81 -1.55 0.79 -7.96
N ARG A 82 -2.16 0.13 -6.99
CA ARG A 82 -2.05 0.48 -5.57
C ARG A 82 -1.62 -0.76 -4.79
N VAL A 83 -0.73 -0.53 -3.83
CA VAL A 83 -0.20 -1.57 -2.95
C VAL A 83 -0.18 -1.01 -1.54
N VAL A 84 -0.62 -1.80 -0.58
CA VAL A 84 -0.44 -1.57 0.85
C VAL A 84 0.28 -2.78 1.41
N LEU A 85 1.43 -2.58 2.00
CA LEU A 85 2.20 -3.60 2.69
C LEU A 85 1.92 -3.54 4.18
N GLY A 86 1.95 -4.68 4.81
CA GLY A 86 1.84 -4.83 6.26
C GLY A 86 2.92 -5.77 6.80
N PRO A 87 2.88 -6.08 8.09
CA PRO A 87 3.78 -7.02 8.72
C PRO A 87 3.46 -8.46 8.34
N ALA A 88 4.42 -9.37 8.62
CA ALA A 88 4.28 -10.82 8.40
C ALA A 88 3.79 -11.13 6.97
N GLU A 89 4.41 -10.50 5.97
CA GLU A 89 4.09 -10.67 4.55
C GLU A 89 2.63 -10.32 4.17
N SER A 90 1.89 -9.64 5.04
CA SER A 90 0.54 -9.21 4.71
C SER A 90 0.56 -8.06 3.70
N TYR A 91 -0.40 -8.09 2.78
CA TYR A 91 -0.55 -7.02 1.80
C TYR A 91 -1.96 -6.98 1.21
N VAL A 92 -2.30 -5.84 0.64
CA VAL A 92 -3.43 -5.66 -0.28
C VAL A 92 -2.94 -4.90 -1.50
N ALA A 93 -3.24 -5.41 -2.68
CA ALA A 93 -2.86 -4.80 -3.95
C ALA A 93 -4.01 -4.86 -4.94
N TRP A 94 -4.18 -3.81 -5.73
CA TRP A 94 -5.23 -3.74 -6.75
C TRP A 94 -4.85 -2.81 -7.90
N ASP A 95 -5.46 -3.08 -9.02
CA ASP A 95 -5.61 -2.21 -10.17
C ASP A 95 -7.08 -2.25 -10.64
N PRO A 96 -7.54 -1.48 -11.63
CA PRO A 96 -8.92 -1.49 -12.07
C PRO A 96 -9.44 -2.82 -12.59
N LYS A 97 -8.56 -3.77 -12.93
CA LYS A 97 -8.93 -5.05 -13.54
C LYS A 97 -8.81 -6.22 -12.58
N SER A 98 -8.05 -6.07 -11.51
CA SER A 98 -7.79 -7.18 -10.61
C SER A 98 -7.27 -6.74 -9.24
N TYR A 99 -7.38 -7.64 -8.29
CA TYR A 99 -6.90 -7.47 -6.93
C TYR A 99 -6.12 -8.70 -6.47
N ARG A 100 -5.31 -8.51 -5.45
CA ARG A 100 -4.64 -9.58 -4.71
C ARG A 100 -4.42 -9.15 -3.28
N TRP A 101 -4.63 -10.06 -2.34
CA TRP A 101 -4.30 -9.83 -0.94
C TRP A 101 -3.81 -11.08 -0.23
N ALA A 102 -3.05 -10.88 0.82
CA ALA A 102 -2.73 -11.83 1.86
C ALA A 102 -2.89 -11.07 3.18
N VAL A 103 -3.97 -11.30 3.89
CA VAL A 103 -4.36 -10.58 5.10
C VAL A 103 -4.94 -11.55 6.12
N PRO A 104 -5.03 -11.22 7.42
CA PRO A 104 -5.70 -12.06 8.40
C PRO A 104 -7.11 -12.47 7.96
N GLU A 105 -7.51 -13.68 8.27
CA GLU A 105 -8.76 -14.29 7.82
C GLU A 105 -10.00 -13.43 8.14
N ALA A 106 -10.05 -12.86 9.34
CA ALA A 106 -11.14 -11.96 9.73
C ALA A 106 -11.26 -10.74 8.79
N LEU A 107 -10.12 -10.15 8.38
CA LEU A 107 -10.11 -9.04 7.43
C LEU A 107 -10.48 -9.52 6.03
N GLN A 108 -9.99 -10.67 5.60
CA GLN A 108 -10.32 -11.26 4.31
C GLN A 108 -11.84 -11.51 4.19
N THR A 109 -12.44 -12.12 5.21
CA THR A 109 -13.89 -12.36 5.30
C THR A 109 -14.68 -11.06 5.17
N TRP A 110 -14.27 -10.04 5.94
CA TRP A 110 -14.93 -8.74 5.89
C TRP A 110 -14.80 -8.07 4.52
N MET A 111 -13.61 -8.05 3.94
CA MET A 111 -13.37 -7.45 2.60
C MET A 111 -14.19 -8.16 1.52
N THR A 112 -14.34 -9.48 1.63
CA THR A 112 -15.16 -10.28 0.71
C THR A 112 -16.63 -9.92 0.85
N ALA A 113 -17.16 -9.87 2.06
CA ALA A 113 -18.56 -9.53 2.34
C ALA A 113 -18.92 -8.11 1.87
N HIS A 114 -17.97 -7.17 1.90
CA HIS A 114 -18.18 -5.77 1.47
C HIS A 114 -17.77 -5.51 0.02
N GLY A 115 -17.56 -6.56 -0.77
CA GLY A 115 -17.35 -6.45 -2.21
C GLY A 115 -16.03 -5.81 -2.63
N CYS A 116 -15.01 -5.81 -1.73
CA CYS A 116 -13.70 -5.22 -2.04
C CYS A 116 -12.97 -5.91 -3.21
N GLN A 117 -13.45 -7.08 -3.66
CA GLN A 117 -12.99 -7.72 -4.90
C GLN A 117 -13.43 -6.97 -6.16
N ARG A 118 -14.58 -6.31 -6.11
CA ARG A 118 -15.14 -5.58 -7.26
C ARG A 118 -14.80 -4.11 -7.20
N GLU A 119 -14.74 -3.58 -6.02
CA GLU A 119 -14.50 -2.18 -5.76
C GLU A 119 -13.46 -2.04 -4.62
N PRO A 120 -12.25 -1.55 -4.94
CA PRO A 120 -11.17 -1.48 -3.96
C PRO A 120 -11.57 -0.61 -2.76
N PRO A 121 -11.02 -0.89 -1.57
CA PRO A 121 -11.30 -0.12 -0.39
C PRO A 121 -10.89 1.34 -0.56
N ARG A 122 -11.67 2.25 0.02
CA ARG A 122 -11.36 3.68 0.03
C ARG A 122 -10.14 4.01 0.89
N ALA A 123 -9.95 3.27 1.97
CA ALA A 123 -8.79 3.37 2.83
C ALA A 123 -8.46 2.00 3.42
N ILE A 124 -7.18 1.71 3.56
CA ILE A 124 -6.69 0.50 4.23
C ILE A 124 -5.34 0.78 4.87
N ALA A 125 -5.15 0.25 6.06
CA ALA A 125 -3.88 0.21 6.76
C ALA A 125 -3.70 -1.16 7.42
N LEU A 126 -2.50 -1.67 7.39
CA LEU A 126 -2.10 -2.93 8.01
C LEU A 126 -1.03 -2.63 9.06
N GLY A 127 -1.24 -3.08 10.29
CA GLY A 127 -0.39 -2.80 11.44
C GLY A 127 0.21 -4.08 12.05
N LYS A 128 1.13 -3.90 13.00
CA LYS A 128 1.77 -5.00 13.73
C LYS A 128 0.75 -5.80 14.55
N GLY A 129 1.06 -7.07 14.82
CA GLY A 129 0.18 -7.92 15.64
C GLY A 129 -1.16 -8.28 14.99
N GLY A 130 -1.27 -8.14 13.67
CA GLY A 130 -2.51 -8.38 12.94
C GLY A 130 -3.52 -7.25 13.08
N GLU A 131 -3.08 -6.06 13.48
CA GLU A 131 -3.90 -4.85 13.49
C GLU A 131 -4.20 -4.42 12.07
N TYR A 132 -5.39 -3.86 11.89
CA TYR A 132 -5.79 -3.30 10.61
C TYR A 132 -6.89 -2.25 10.78
N PHE A 133 -6.99 -1.39 9.79
CA PHE A 133 -8.14 -0.55 9.52
C PHE A 133 -8.50 -0.67 8.04
N VAL A 134 -9.77 -0.81 7.73
CA VAL A 134 -10.26 -0.76 6.35
C VAL A 134 -11.60 -0.05 6.27
N ARG A 135 -11.78 0.76 5.24
CA ARG A 135 -13.04 1.42 4.89
C ARG A 135 -13.41 1.05 3.47
N ALA A 136 -14.55 0.41 3.29
CA ALA A 136 -15.10 0.11 1.98
C ALA A 136 -15.57 1.40 1.27
N LYS A 137 -15.63 1.39 -0.04
CA LYS A 137 -16.15 2.51 -0.83
C LYS A 137 -17.66 2.70 -0.60
N SER A 138 -18.38 1.61 -0.32
CA SER A 138 -19.78 1.61 0.12
C SER A 138 -20.04 2.31 1.46
N GLY A 139 -19.00 2.68 2.22
CA GLY A 139 -19.10 3.42 3.49
C GLY A 139 -18.89 2.58 4.74
N GLY A 140 -19.00 1.25 4.69
CA GLY A 140 -18.70 0.36 5.82
C GLY A 140 -17.22 0.40 6.20
N TYR A 141 -16.91 0.19 7.47
CA TYR A 141 -15.54 0.07 7.95
C TYR A 141 -15.40 -1.04 8.98
N THR A 142 -14.19 -1.55 9.14
CA THR A 142 -13.80 -2.44 10.23
C THR A 142 -12.37 -2.16 10.65
N TYR A 143 -12.05 -2.54 11.88
CA TYR A 143 -10.70 -2.41 12.42
C TYR A 143 -10.43 -3.48 13.45
N ARG A 144 -9.15 -3.75 13.68
CA ARG A 144 -8.62 -4.51 14.78
C ARG A 144 -7.41 -3.78 15.33
N SER A 145 -7.44 -3.44 16.62
CA SER A 145 -6.33 -2.84 17.32
C SER A 145 -6.19 -3.47 18.70
N SER A 146 -4.98 -3.82 19.10
CA SER A 146 -4.64 -4.34 20.42
C SER A 146 -4.45 -3.24 21.46
N SER A 147 -4.20 -2.00 21.02
CA SER A 147 -3.76 -0.89 21.88
C SER A 147 -4.66 0.33 21.85
N LEU A 148 -5.74 0.34 21.08
CA LEU A 148 -6.61 1.51 20.93
C LEU A 148 -8.02 1.24 21.42
N ARG A 149 -8.40 1.90 22.50
CA ARG A 149 -9.80 2.33 22.66
C ARG A 149 -10.03 3.39 21.58
N MET A 150 -10.73 3.01 20.50
CA MET A 150 -11.27 4.00 19.58
C MET A 150 -12.34 4.77 20.33
N VAL A 151 -12.01 5.98 20.76
CA VAL A 151 -12.99 6.91 21.30
C VAL A 151 -13.69 7.52 20.10
N GLU A 152 -14.91 7.14 19.87
CA GLU A 152 -15.81 7.77 18.91
C GLU A 152 -16.25 9.12 19.48
N GLU A 153 -15.36 10.11 19.42
CA GLU A 153 -15.73 11.49 19.70
C GLU A 153 -16.37 12.07 18.45
N GLY A 154 -17.69 12.15 18.49
CA GLY A 154 -18.52 13.05 17.69
C GLY A 154 -18.06 13.31 16.24
N GLY A 155 -18.01 12.30 15.42
CA GLY A 155 -18.17 12.42 13.96
C GLY A 155 -17.05 13.05 13.13
N ARG A 156 -15.90 13.52 13.65
CA ARG A 156 -14.94 14.25 12.79
C ARG A 156 -13.44 14.17 13.09
N SER A 157 -12.96 13.40 14.06
CA SER A 157 -11.51 13.37 14.32
C SER A 157 -11.04 12.02 14.83
N TRP A 158 -10.12 11.41 14.11
CA TRP A 158 -9.38 10.23 14.54
C TRP A 158 -8.15 10.70 15.33
N LYS A 159 -8.24 10.83 16.64
CA LYS A 159 -7.06 11.10 17.47
C LYS A 159 -6.49 9.80 18.00
N GLY A 160 -5.23 9.54 17.75
CA GLY A 160 -4.45 8.50 18.42
C GLY A 160 -4.03 7.28 17.59
N VAL A 161 -4.40 7.20 16.32
CA VAL A 161 -3.87 6.18 15.42
C VAL A 161 -2.67 6.77 14.67
N HIS A 162 -1.45 6.38 15.03
CA HIS A 162 -0.31 6.50 14.13
C HIS A 162 -0.48 5.45 13.02
N VAL A 163 -1.50 5.63 12.24
CA VAL A 163 -1.64 4.94 10.97
C VAL A 163 -0.83 5.77 9.99
N SER A 164 0.27 5.21 9.52
CA SER A 164 0.92 5.77 8.34
C SER A 164 0.00 5.54 7.15
N VAL A 165 -1.15 6.23 7.17
CA VAL A 165 -2.02 6.32 6.01
C VAL A 165 -1.33 7.27 5.05
N ILE A 166 -0.55 6.70 4.15
CA ILE A 166 -0.20 7.44 2.94
C ILE A 166 -1.46 7.41 2.06
N SER A 167 -2.43 8.21 2.43
CA SER A 167 -3.53 8.57 1.53
C SER A 167 -3.01 9.60 0.53
N GLY A 168 -2.14 9.14 -0.35
CA GLY A 168 -1.69 9.91 -1.50
C GLY A 168 -2.56 9.65 -2.70
N CYS A 169 -3.83 9.96 -2.61
CA CYS A 169 -4.73 10.14 -3.75
C CYS A 169 -5.91 10.99 -3.28
N LEU A 170 -5.66 12.25 -3.02
CA LEU A 170 -6.69 13.28 -3.18
C LEU A 170 -6.47 13.87 -4.57
N GLU A 171 -7.55 14.03 -5.28
CA GLU A 171 -7.74 14.57 -6.64
C GLU A 171 -6.89 15.79 -6.96
#